data_580dc09f3593d8a68baae51da0c39355
#
_entry.id   580dc09f3593d8a68baae51da0c39355
#
_cell.length_a   1.000
_cell.length_b   1.000
_cell.length_c   1.000
_cell.angle_alpha   90.00
_cell.angle_beta   90.00
_cell.angle_gamma   90.00
#
_symmetry.space_group_name_H-M   'P 1'
#
loop_
_entity.id
_entity.type
_entity.pdbx_description
1 polymer ?
#
loop_
_entity_poly.entity_id
_entity_poly.type
_entity_poly.pdbx_seq_one_letter_code
_entity_poly.pdbx_strand_id
1 'polypeptide(L)'
;MTFSTTTDFLAMIRDFDLGIIIGTETGGLPNCFGDCHSFNLPNTKLLVSVFHKLFIRLSGNEKENDLTPDIIISQTDEDRKNNIDTILEYAIEFLNK
;
A
#
# COMPACT_ATOMS: atom_id res chain seq x y z
N MET A 1 -5.53 -2.11 -6.02
CA MET A 1 -4.81 -0.99 -5.36
C MET A 1 -4.48 -1.40 -3.92
N THR A 2 -3.30 -1.07 -3.45
CA THR A 2 -2.77 -1.53 -2.16
C THR A 2 -2.83 -0.43 -1.11
N PHE A 3 -3.37 -0.73 0.06
CA PHE A 3 -3.55 0.22 1.14
C PHE A 3 -3.16 -0.36 2.51
N SER A 4 -3.03 0.52 3.50
CA SER A 4 -2.97 0.18 4.93
C SER A 4 -1.84 -0.79 5.28
N THR A 5 -2.16 -1.85 6.03
CA THR A 5 -1.18 -2.83 6.51
C THR A 5 -0.32 -3.44 5.39
N THR A 6 -0.90 -3.65 4.20
CA THR A 6 -0.13 -4.15 3.07
C THR A 6 0.91 -3.13 2.59
N THR A 7 0.56 -1.84 2.60
CA THR A 7 1.52 -0.77 2.31
C THR A 7 2.65 -0.75 3.34
N ASP A 8 2.33 -0.94 4.62
CA ASP A 8 3.33 -1.02 5.70
C ASP A 8 4.28 -2.19 5.49
N PHE A 9 3.75 -3.34 5.10
CA PHE A 9 4.54 -4.53 4.79
C PHE A 9 5.50 -4.27 3.62
N LEU A 10 5.01 -3.65 2.53
CA LEU A 10 5.83 -3.31 1.37
C LEU A 10 6.89 -2.26 1.71
N ALA A 11 6.56 -1.29 2.56
CA ALA A 11 7.50 -0.29 3.03
C ALA A 11 8.65 -0.94 3.81
N MET A 12 8.34 -1.95 4.62
CA MET A 12 9.35 -2.70 5.35
C MET A 12 10.28 -3.46 4.40
N ILE A 13 9.74 -4.12 3.38
CA ILE A 13 10.53 -4.81 2.35
C ILE A 13 11.47 -3.84 1.65
N ARG A 14 10.97 -2.65 1.28
CA ARG A 14 11.76 -1.61 0.62
C ARG A 14 12.85 -1.07 1.54
N ASP A 15 12.50 -0.71 2.76
CA ASP A 15 13.40 -0.02 3.68
C ASP A 15 14.59 -0.90 4.12
N PHE A 16 14.37 -2.21 4.21
CA PHE A 16 15.40 -3.17 4.61
C PHE A 16 15.92 -4.01 3.44
N ASP A 17 15.53 -3.68 2.22
CA ASP A 17 16.00 -4.34 0.99
C ASP A 17 15.83 -5.87 1.04
N LEU A 18 14.65 -6.31 1.46
CA LEU A 18 14.35 -7.73 1.68
C LEU A 18 13.92 -8.46 0.42
N GLY A 19 13.58 -7.75 -0.64
CA GLY A 19 13.11 -8.35 -1.88
C GLY A 19 12.83 -7.31 -2.96
N ILE A 20 12.33 -7.79 -4.09
CA ILE A 20 11.98 -6.95 -5.24
C ILE A 20 10.48 -6.78 -5.28
N ILE A 21 10.01 -5.54 -5.42
CA ILE A 21 8.60 -5.20 -5.50
C ILE A 21 8.24 -4.98 -6.97
N ILE A 22 7.25 -5.72 -7.44
CA ILE A 22 6.76 -5.65 -8.83
C ILE A 22 5.28 -5.25 -8.83
N GLY A 23 4.92 -4.30 -9.66
CA GLY A 23 3.53 -3.88 -9.82
C GLY A 23 3.39 -2.40 -10.10
N THR A 24 2.36 -1.80 -9.52
CA THR A 24 2.10 -0.36 -9.60
C THR A 24 2.27 0.27 -8.22
N GLU A 25 2.28 1.60 -8.18
CA GLU A 25 2.36 2.33 -6.91
C GLU A 25 1.22 1.94 -5.97
N THR A 26 1.49 1.98 -4.66
CA THR A 26 0.47 1.75 -3.65
C THR A 26 -0.55 2.89 -3.64
N GLY A 27 -1.79 2.58 -3.25
CA GLY A 27 -2.81 3.61 -3.06
C GLY A 27 -2.74 4.26 -1.68
N GLY A 28 -2.05 3.63 -0.73
CA GLY A 28 -1.84 4.17 0.60
C GLY A 28 -0.43 4.71 0.78
N LEU A 29 -0.31 5.71 1.63
CA LEU A 29 0.99 6.30 1.97
C LEU A 29 1.73 5.42 2.97
N PRO A 30 3.07 5.29 2.86
CA PRO A 30 3.86 4.58 3.87
C PRO A 30 3.89 5.26 5.23
N ASN A 31 3.64 6.57 5.25
CA ASN A 31 3.44 7.33 6.49
C ASN A 31 2.02 7.88 6.48
N CYS A 32 1.22 7.57 7.48
CA CYS A 32 -0.20 7.96 7.48
C CYS A 32 -0.76 8.03 8.89
N PHE A 33 -1.89 8.70 9.01
CA PHE A 33 -2.68 8.68 10.25
C PHE A 33 -3.55 7.43 10.28
N GLY A 34 -3.70 6.87 11.46
CA GLY A 34 -4.55 5.71 11.67
C GLY A 34 -5.01 5.59 13.11
N ASP A 35 -5.60 4.45 13.44
CA ASP A 35 -6.09 4.14 14.78
C ASP A 35 -7.08 5.18 15.28
N CYS A 36 -8.36 5.00 14.91
CA CYS A 36 -9.42 5.95 15.19
C CYS A 36 -9.90 5.86 16.65
N HIS A 37 -10.09 7.02 17.26
CA HIS A 37 -10.91 7.15 18.46
C HIS A 37 -12.29 7.63 18.05
N SER A 38 -13.32 6.90 18.49
CA SER A 38 -14.71 7.20 18.10
C SER A 38 -15.53 7.61 19.33
N PHE A 39 -16.38 8.61 19.16
CA PHE A 39 -17.29 9.07 20.20
C PHE A 39 -18.58 9.60 19.57
N ASN A 40 -19.65 9.69 20.38
CA ASN A 40 -20.93 10.22 19.93
C ASN A 40 -21.08 11.68 20.38
N LEU A 41 -21.59 12.52 19.48
CA LEU A 41 -21.93 13.90 19.82
C LEU A 41 -23.07 13.90 20.86
N PRO A 42 -23.01 14.76 21.91
CA PRO A 42 -23.97 14.69 23.02
C PRO A 42 -25.41 15.02 22.63
N ASN A 43 -25.62 15.93 21.67
CA ASN A 43 -26.94 16.40 21.28
C ASN A 43 -27.56 15.62 20.11
N THR A 44 -26.79 15.41 19.06
CA THR A 44 -27.26 14.74 17.82
C THR A 44 -27.03 13.24 17.85
N LYS A 45 -26.15 12.76 18.74
CA LYS A 45 -25.70 11.36 18.85
C LYS A 45 -25.05 10.81 17.58
N LEU A 46 -24.57 11.69 16.71
CA LEU A 46 -23.80 11.29 15.53
C LEU A 46 -22.46 10.72 15.97
N LEU A 47 -22.05 9.64 15.29
CA LEU A 47 -20.74 9.03 15.54
C LEU A 47 -19.64 9.87 14.87
N VAL A 48 -18.63 10.25 15.64
CA VAL A 48 -17.45 10.96 15.16
C VAL A 48 -16.22 10.09 15.38
N SER A 49 -15.42 9.91 14.34
CA SER A 49 -14.16 9.15 14.42
C SER A 49 -12.99 10.08 14.07
N VAL A 50 -11.97 10.07 14.92
CA VAL A 50 -10.78 10.90 14.73
C VAL A 50 -9.54 10.03 14.79
N PHE A 51 -8.66 10.19 13.81
CA PHE A 51 -7.35 9.55 13.85
C PHE A 51 -6.50 10.21 14.92
N HIS A 52 -5.84 9.43 15.76
CA HIS A 52 -5.04 9.96 16.86
C HIS A 52 -3.58 9.50 16.84
N LYS A 53 -3.19 8.66 15.89
CA LYS A 53 -1.81 8.21 15.74
C LYS A 53 -1.29 8.50 14.35
N LEU A 54 -0.05 8.95 14.28
CA LEU A 54 0.70 9.06 13.02
C LEU A 54 1.65 7.85 12.94
N PHE A 55 1.42 7.01 11.93
CA PHE A 55 2.30 5.87 11.65
C PHE A 55 3.40 6.31 10.70
N ILE A 56 4.65 6.16 11.14
CA ILE A 56 5.83 6.48 10.35
C ILE A 56 6.53 5.16 10.00
N ARG A 57 6.95 5.03 8.74
CA ARG A 57 7.63 3.83 8.27
C ARG A 57 8.92 3.60 9.05
N LEU A 58 9.35 2.33 9.15
CA LEU A 58 10.47 1.92 10.01
C LEU A 58 11.79 2.62 9.70
N SER A 59 12.02 3.06 8.45
CA SER A 59 13.21 3.83 8.09
C SER A 59 13.20 5.26 8.63
N GLY A 60 12.05 5.76 9.09
CA GLY A 60 11.87 7.14 9.54
C GLY A 60 11.79 8.16 8.40
N ASN A 61 11.71 7.74 7.15
CA ASN A 61 11.59 8.64 6.01
C ASN A 61 10.18 9.20 5.92
N GLU A 62 10.00 10.45 6.35
CA GLU A 62 8.70 11.13 6.38
C GLU A 62 8.32 11.82 5.07
N LYS A 63 9.27 11.93 4.13
CA LYS A 63 9.10 12.73 2.91
C LYS A 63 8.56 11.96 1.72
N GLU A 64 8.60 10.63 1.77
CA GLU A 64 8.16 9.80 0.66
C GLU A 64 6.64 9.71 0.62
N ASN A 65 6.09 9.91 -0.56
CA ASN A 65 4.66 9.78 -0.81
C ASN A 65 4.29 8.31 -1.03
N ASP A 66 3.66 7.98 -2.15
CA ASP A 66 3.29 6.61 -2.48
C ASP A 66 4.54 5.72 -2.63
N LEU A 67 4.39 4.45 -2.31
CA LEU A 67 5.46 3.49 -2.48
C LEU A 67 5.53 3.04 -3.95
N THR A 68 6.62 3.40 -4.64
CA THR A 68 6.84 3.03 -6.03
C THR A 68 7.54 1.66 -6.11
N PRO A 69 7.06 0.70 -6.91
CA PRO A 69 7.72 -0.60 -7.04
C PRO A 69 9.08 -0.49 -7.75
N ASP A 70 9.90 -1.51 -7.56
CA ASP A 70 11.20 -1.61 -8.24
C ASP A 70 11.03 -1.84 -9.74
N ILE A 71 10.01 -2.64 -10.11
CA ILE A 71 9.64 -2.90 -11.50
C ILE A 71 8.17 -2.52 -11.67
N ILE A 72 7.89 -1.54 -12.53
CA ILE A 72 6.53 -1.04 -12.75
C ILE A 72 5.87 -1.87 -13.86
N ILE A 73 4.85 -2.63 -13.50
CA ILE A 73 4.03 -3.44 -14.41
C ILE A 73 2.56 -3.17 -14.09
N SER A 74 1.80 -2.84 -15.10
CA SER A 74 0.36 -2.58 -14.97
C SER A 74 -0.48 -3.70 -15.58
N GLN A 75 -1.65 -3.93 -14.99
CA GLN A 75 -2.63 -4.86 -15.55
C GLN A 75 -3.11 -4.34 -16.92
N THR A 76 -3.02 -5.17 -17.95
CA THR A 76 -3.51 -4.82 -19.29
C THR A 76 -5.01 -5.11 -19.40
N ASP A 77 -5.70 -4.38 -20.27
CA ASP A 77 -7.13 -4.60 -20.52
C ASP A 77 -7.37 -5.96 -21.19
N GLU A 78 -6.48 -6.37 -22.07
CA GLU A 78 -6.56 -7.67 -22.74
C GLU A 78 -6.46 -8.83 -21.73
N ASP A 79 -5.47 -8.77 -20.85
CA ASP A 79 -5.30 -9.78 -19.80
C ASP A 79 -6.48 -9.79 -18.84
N ARG A 80 -7.02 -8.63 -18.52
CA ARG A 80 -8.20 -8.53 -17.65
C ARG A 80 -9.41 -9.22 -18.27
N LYS A 81 -9.62 -9.06 -19.58
CA LYS A 81 -10.70 -9.75 -20.31
C LYS A 81 -10.53 -11.26 -20.31
N ASN A 82 -9.30 -11.73 -20.31
CA ASN A 82 -8.97 -13.16 -20.35
C ASN A 82 -8.78 -13.76 -18.95
N ASN A 83 -9.06 -12.99 -17.88
CA ASN A 83 -8.86 -13.38 -16.46
C ASN A 83 -7.39 -13.73 -16.15
N ILE A 84 -6.46 -13.02 -16.78
CA ILE A 84 -5.01 -13.19 -16.57
C ILE A 84 -4.51 -12.04 -15.68
N ASP A 85 -3.73 -12.38 -14.65
CA ASP A 85 -3.03 -11.40 -13.83
C ASP A 85 -1.68 -11.08 -14.48
N THR A 86 -1.58 -9.93 -15.15
CA THR A 86 -0.38 -9.50 -15.86
C THR A 86 0.83 -9.43 -14.91
N ILE A 87 0.62 -8.89 -13.71
CA ILE A 87 1.71 -8.68 -12.73
C ILE A 87 2.24 -10.03 -12.24
N LEU A 88 1.33 -10.95 -11.92
CA LEU A 88 1.70 -12.29 -11.47
C LEU A 88 2.44 -13.07 -12.56
N GLU A 89 1.97 -13.02 -13.80
CA GLU A 89 2.64 -13.67 -14.93
C GLU A 89 4.05 -13.13 -15.14
N TYR A 90 4.22 -11.82 -15.06
CA TYR A 90 5.54 -11.21 -15.15
C TYR A 90 6.46 -11.68 -14.01
N ALA A 91 5.94 -11.74 -12.79
CA ALA A 91 6.71 -12.19 -11.63
C ALA A 91 7.17 -13.64 -11.79
N ILE A 92 6.32 -14.51 -12.32
CA ILE A 92 6.66 -15.91 -12.58
C ILE A 92 7.77 -16.01 -13.62
N GLU A 93 7.66 -15.28 -14.72
CA GLU A 93 8.72 -15.22 -15.75
C GLU A 93 10.04 -14.69 -15.19
N PHE A 94 9.97 -13.66 -14.34
CA PHE A 94 11.14 -13.08 -13.68
C PHE A 94 11.88 -14.11 -12.83
N LEU A 95 11.14 -14.93 -12.08
CA LEU A 95 11.72 -15.97 -11.23
C LEU A 95 12.34 -17.12 -12.02
N ASN A 96 11.88 -17.34 -13.24
CA ASN A 96 12.34 -18.44 -14.10
C ASN A 96 13.51 -18.06 -15.02
N LYS A 97 14.00 -16.85 -14.90
CA LYS A 97 15.16 -16.39 -15.69
C LYS A 97 16.49 -16.82 -15.12
#